data_1417bd441d6c5318c9baec06c94c5444
#
_entry.id   1417bd441d6c5318c9baec06c94c5444
#
_cell.length_a   1.000
_cell.length_b   1.000
_cell.length_c   1.000
_cell.angle_alpha   90.00
_cell.angle_beta   90.00
_cell.angle_gamma   90.00
#
_symmetry.space_group_name_H-M   'P 1'
#
loop_
_entity.id
_entity.type
_entity.pdbx_description
1 polymer ?
#
loop_
_entity_poly.entity_id
_entity_poly.type
_entity_poly.pdbx_seq_one_letter_code
_entity_poly.pdbx_strand_id
1 'polypeptide(L)'
;QGVAVVGAIEPGLPAIGLPAVDLADLASLAGPAIGIALLVYADSGVTGQVLGRRGGYPVDGNQEFLGLGAANIGSALTGGFPVNGSQSRSFTAADVGAKSQAMNLGVLVLVVLTLLFLTPLFAPLPKSALAGVIIVVAFGLLDPIAFRDLARVDRREVGLALLTAAVVVAVGMIAGVLVTVVLSLFLAALRAAQPRRTFLARVPGTDSFRGVDSVADGTT
;
A
#
# COMPACT_ATOMS: atom_id res chain seq x y z
N GLN A 1 37.56 -9.81 15.16
CA GLN A 1 36.55 -8.81 14.86
C GLN A 1 35.18 -9.51 14.94
N GLY A 2 34.36 -9.16 15.98
CA GLY A 2 33.06 -9.77 16.19
C GLY A 2 32.05 -9.29 15.16
N VAL A 3 31.15 -10.19 14.71
CA VAL A 3 30.03 -9.82 13.85
C VAL A 3 29.05 -8.97 14.65
N ALA A 4 28.60 -7.83 14.08
CA ALA A 4 27.62 -6.99 14.71
C ALA A 4 26.30 -7.74 14.89
N VAL A 5 25.85 -7.89 16.14
CA VAL A 5 24.58 -8.53 16.50
C VAL A 5 23.52 -7.51 16.85
N VAL A 6 22.26 -7.94 16.93
CA VAL A 6 21.12 -7.09 17.32
C VAL A 6 21.34 -6.49 18.70
N GLY A 7 21.86 -7.28 19.63
CA GLY A 7 22.08 -6.88 21.02
C GLY A 7 20.90 -7.21 21.93
N ALA A 8 21.02 -6.87 23.19
CA ALA A 8 19.97 -7.12 24.18
C ALA A 8 18.71 -6.31 23.84
N ILE A 9 17.59 -7.02 23.74
CA ILE A 9 16.25 -6.44 23.59
C ILE A 9 15.55 -6.67 24.93
N GLU A 10 15.06 -5.63 25.55
CA GLU A 10 14.31 -5.75 26.80
C GLU A 10 13.03 -6.55 26.57
N PRO A 11 12.82 -7.67 27.29
CA PRO A 11 11.58 -8.42 27.19
C PRO A 11 10.44 -7.65 27.86
N GLY A 12 9.25 -7.73 27.31
CA GLY A 12 8.08 -7.10 27.88
C GLY A 12 7.16 -6.48 26.84
N LEU A 13 6.00 -6.03 27.28
CA LEU A 13 5.09 -5.27 26.45
C LEU A 13 5.53 -3.79 26.44
N PRO A 14 5.36 -3.09 25.31
CA PRO A 14 5.65 -1.67 25.24
C PRO A 14 4.79 -0.89 26.25
N ALA A 15 5.38 0.11 26.89
CA ALA A 15 4.64 0.99 27.78
C ALA A 15 3.64 1.81 26.99
N ILE A 16 2.40 1.87 27.49
CA ILE A 16 1.37 2.73 26.94
C ILE A 16 1.58 4.14 27.47
N GLY A 17 1.74 5.11 26.61
CA GLY A 17 1.94 6.50 26.97
C GLY A 17 1.66 7.46 25.85
N LEU A 18 1.45 8.72 26.17
CA LEU A 18 1.40 9.77 25.17
C LEU A 18 2.82 10.16 24.77
N PRO A 19 3.13 10.26 23.48
CA PRO A 19 4.43 10.75 23.04
C PRO A 19 4.64 12.18 23.54
N ALA A 20 5.85 12.46 24.02
CA ALA A 20 6.25 13.80 24.42
C ALA A 20 6.53 14.62 23.15
N VAL A 21 5.51 15.33 22.66
CA VAL A 21 5.60 16.23 21.50
C VAL A 21 5.17 17.62 21.92
N ASP A 22 5.88 18.64 21.44
CA ASP A 22 5.44 20.02 21.62
C ASP A 22 4.76 20.58 20.35
N LEU A 23 4.25 21.81 20.45
CA LEU A 23 3.51 22.42 19.34
C LEU A 23 4.39 22.64 18.09
N ALA A 24 5.68 22.84 18.25
CA ALA A 24 6.61 23.00 17.14
C ALA A 24 6.80 21.68 16.39
N ASP A 25 6.86 20.56 17.13
CA ASP A 25 6.92 19.22 16.55
C ASP A 25 5.67 18.90 15.77
N LEU A 26 4.49 19.22 16.32
CA LEU A 26 3.21 19.00 15.64
C LEU A 26 3.14 19.75 14.29
N ALA A 27 3.61 21.00 14.27
CA ALA A 27 3.64 21.79 13.04
C ALA A 27 4.59 21.19 11.99
N SER A 28 5.77 20.71 12.41
CA SER A 28 6.76 20.10 11.52
C SER A 28 6.32 18.73 10.99
N LEU A 29 5.60 17.94 11.80
CA LEU A 29 5.13 16.59 11.47
C LEU A 29 3.82 16.58 10.68
N ALA A 30 3.06 17.69 10.65
CA ALA A 30 1.76 17.74 9.96
C ALA A 30 1.86 17.39 8.48
N GLY A 31 2.84 17.94 7.75
CA GLY A 31 3.06 17.63 6.34
C GLY A 31 3.37 16.15 6.09
N PRO A 32 4.41 15.58 6.72
CA PRO A 32 4.71 14.15 6.66
C PRO A 32 3.53 13.26 7.07
N ALA A 33 2.77 13.62 8.11
CA ALA A 33 1.62 12.85 8.58
C ALA A 33 0.51 12.78 7.51
N ILE A 34 0.20 13.91 6.85
CA ILE A 34 -0.75 13.94 5.73
C ILE A 34 -0.26 13.05 4.58
N GLY A 35 1.03 13.11 4.24
CA GLY A 35 1.63 12.27 3.20
C GLY A 35 1.49 10.77 3.51
N ILE A 36 1.77 10.37 4.74
CA ILE A 36 1.60 8.98 5.20
C ILE A 36 0.11 8.59 5.18
N ALA A 37 -0.79 9.46 5.67
CA ALA A 37 -2.22 9.18 5.67
C ALA A 37 -2.77 8.97 4.26
N LEU A 38 -2.36 9.79 3.28
CA LEU A 38 -2.74 9.62 1.87
C LEU A 38 -2.21 8.33 1.28
N LEU A 39 -0.97 7.94 1.61
CA LEU A 39 -0.39 6.69 1.15
C LEU A 39 -1.14 5.49 1.71
N VAL A 40 -1.39 5.49 3.03
CA VAL A 40 -2.16 4.44 3.73
C VAL A 40 -3.56 4.34 3.14
N TYR A 41 -4.20 5.47 2.87
CA TYR A 41 -5.51 5.54 2.24
C TYR A 41 -5.51 4.88 0.86
N ALA A 42 -4.59 5.27 -0.02
CA ALA A 42 -4.53 4.77 -1.39
C ALA A 42 -4.25 3.26 -1.42
N ASP A 43 -3.29 2.78 -0.64
CA ASP A 43 -2.87 1.38 -0.62
C ASP A 43 -3.92 0.45 0.00
N SER A 44 -4.39 0.77 1.20
CA SER A 44 -5.39 -0.04 1.90
C SER A 44 -6.76 0.00 1.25
N GLY A 45 -7.18 1.15 0.72
CA GLY A 45 -8.47 1.32 0.06
C GLY A 45 -8.59 0.45 -1.19
N VAL A 46 -7.54 0.39 -2.01
CA VAL A 46 -7.49 -0.50 -3.18
C VAL A 46 -7.51 -1.96 -2.76
N THR A 47 -6.69 -2.33 -1.78
CA THR A 47 -6.60 -3.71 -1.28
C THR A 47 -7.94 -4.19 -0.73
N GLY A 48 -8.60 -3.38 0.10
CA GLY A 48 -9.92 -3.69 0.66
C GLY A 48 -10.98 -3.90 -0.41
N GLN A 49 -11.05 -3.00 -1.41
CA GLN A 49 -12.01 -3.12 -2.50
C GLN A 49 -11.78 -4.36 -3.37
N VAL A 50 -10.52 -4.71 -3.68
CA VAL A 50 -10.21 -5.91 -4.47
C VAL A 50 -10.61 -7.17 -3.72
N LEU A 51 -10.30 -7.25 -2.42
CA LEU A 51 -10.67 -8.38 -1.58
C LEU A 51 -12.18 -8.47 -1.37
N GLY A 52 -12.86 -7.35 -1.16
CA GLY A 52 -14.32 -7.30 -1.07
C GLY A 52 -15.01 -7.84 -2.31
N ARG A 53 -14.52 -7.44 -3.51
CA ARG A 53 -15.02 -7.98 -4.79
C ARG A 53 -14.77 -9.47 -4.93
N ARG A 54 -13.59 -9.97 -4.56
CA ARG A 54 -13.28 -11.40 -4.57
C ARG A 54 -14.12 -12.19 -3.59
N GLY A 55 -14.36 -11.63 -2.41
CA GLY A 55 -15.14 -12.26 -1.34
C GLY A 55 -16.66 -12.09 -1.49
N GLY A 56 -17.14 -11.27 -2.42
CA GLY A 56 -18.57 -11.03 -2.65
C GLY A 56 -19.24 -10.18 -1.56
N TYR A 57 -18.46 -9.31 -0.85
CA TYR A 57 -18.98 -8.43 0.19
C TYR A 57 -18.65 -6.96 -0.09
N PRO A 58 -19.54 -6.02 0.28
CA PRO A 58 -19.27 -4.60 0.13
C PRO A 58 -18.22 -4.13 1.14
N VAL A 59 -17.33 -3.23 0.71
CA VAL A 59 -16.35 -2.58 1.58
C VAL A 59 -16.73 -1.11 1.71
N ASP A 60 -16.96 -0.68 2.96
CA ASP A 60 -17.17 0.72 3.28
C ASP A 60 -15.81 1.39 3.55
N GLY A 61 -15.38 2.26 2.62
CA GLY A 61 -14.13 2.98 2.74
C GLY A 61 -14.01 3.83 4.02
N ASN A 62 -15.10 4.39 4.52
CA ASN A 62 -15.07 5.18 5.75
C ASN A 62 -14.79 4.31 6.98
N GLN A 63 -15.38 3.11 7.04
CA GLN A 63 -15.09 2.16 8.12
C GLN A 63 -13.65 1.66 8.08
N GLU A 64 -13.10 1.40 6.88
CA GLU A 64 -11.70 1.03 6.70
C GLU A 64 -10.76 2.13 7.25
N PHE A 65 -11.06 3.40 6.95
CA PHE A 65 -10.24 4.52 7.46
C PHE A 65 -10.35 4.72 8.96
N LEU A 66 -11.53 4.58 9.53
CA LEU A 66 -11.71 4.62 10.98
C LEU A 66 -10.92 3.49 11.65
N GLY A 67 -10.96 2.28 11.08
CA GLY A 67 -10.17 1.15 11.56
C GLY A 67 -8.66 1.39 11.49
N LEU A 68 -8.16 1.89 10.34
CA LEU A 68 -6.75 2.22 10.17
C LEU A 68 -6.32 3.39 11.08
N GLY A 69 -7.16 4.41 11.24
CA GLY A 69 -6.93 5.50 12.16
C GLY A 69 -6.80 5.02 13.59
N ALA A 70 -7.73 4.19 14.05
CA ALA A 70 -7.69 3.59 15.39
C ALA A 70 -6.43 2.72 15.60
N ALA A 71 -6.04 1.92 14.59
CA ALA A 71 -4.82 1.12 14.64
C ALA A 71 -3.56 1.99 14.75
N ASN A 72 -3.50 3.11 14.01
CA ASN A 72 -2.38 4.05 14.07
C ASN A 72 -2.32 4.80 15.40
N ILE A 73 -3.46 5.18 16.00
CA ILE A 73 -3.52 5.74 17.35
C ILE A 73 -3.01 4.71 18.37
N GLY A 74 -3.46 3.46 18.28
CA GLY A 74 -2.99 2.38 19.15
C GLY A 74 -1.48 2.16 19.03
N SER A 75 -0.95 2.16 17.80
CA SER A 75 0.49 2.06 17.55
C SER A 75 1.26 3.25 18.17
N ALA A 76 0.78 4.47 17.98
CA ALA A 76 1.41 5.66 18.54
C ALA A 76 1.44 5.65 20.07
N LEU A 77 0.36 5.20 20.72
CA LEU A 77 0.28 5.07 22.18
C LEU A 77 1.26 4.04 22.75
N THR A 78 1.68 3.06 21.96
CA THR A 78 2.69 2.06 22.34
C THR A 78 4.09 2.39 21.82
N GLY A 79 4.30 3.62 21.32
CA GLY A 79 5.59 4.03 20.76
C GLY A 79 5.96 3.33 19.45
N GLY A 80 4.98 2.75 18.75
CA GLY A 80 5.17 2.04 17.49
C GLY A 80 5.24 2.97 16.27
N PHE A 81 5.57 2.37 15.13
CA PHE A 81 5.58 3.03 13.83
C PHE A 81 4.17 3.12 13.23
N PRO A 82 3.95 4.02 12.24
CA PRO A 82 2.72 4.02 11.46
C PRO A 82 2.47 2.64 10.82
N VAL A 83 1.23 2.15 10.93
CA VAL A 83 0.82 0.84 10.43
C VAL A 83 -0.09 0.95 9.22
N ASN A 84 0.04 0.00 8.31
CA ASN A 84 -0.79 -0.12 7.12
C ASN A 84 -1.12 -1.59 6.86
N GLY A 85 -2.18 -1.83 6.08
CA GLY A 85 -2.49 -3.15 5.55
C GLY A 85 -1.41 -3.65 4.59
N SER A 86 -1.06 -4.92 4.66
CA SER A 86 -0.14 -5.53 3.70
C SER A 86 -0.91 -6.25 2.61
N GLN A 87 -0.78 -5.80 1.38
CA GLN A 87 -1.42 -6.42 0.22
C GLN A 87 -1.06 -7.90 0.11
N SER A 88 0.23 -8.23 0.10
CA SER A 88 0.70 -9.62 -0.03
C SER A 88 0.15 -10.53 1.04
N ARG A 89 0.18 -10.11 2.31
CA ARG A 89 -0.36 -10.90 3.42
C ARG A 89 -1.88 -11.04 3.34
N SER A 90 -2.57 -9.98 2.95
CA SER A 90 -4.03 -9.99 2.82
C SER A 90 -4.49 -10.92 1.68
N PHE A 91 -3.82 -10.88 0.52
CA PHE A 91 -4.11 -11.81 -0.57
C PHE A 91 -3.77 -13.24 -0.20
N THR A 92 -2.60 -13.51 0.41
CA THR A 92 -2.25 -14.84 0.88
C THR A 92 -3.26 -15.38 1.88
N ALA A 93 -3.72 -14.55 2.83
CA ALA A 93 -4.75 -14.94 3.77
C ALA A 93 -6.07 -15.31 3.08
N ALA A 94 -6.49 -14.53 2.09
CA ALA A 94 -7.68 -14.81 1.30
C ALA A 94 -7.54 -16.10 0.48
N ASP A 95 -6.37 -16.33 -0.12
CA ASP A 95 -6.10 -17.50 -0.95
C ASP A 95 -6.10 -18.81 -0.14
N VAL A 96 -5.67 -18.77 1.14
CA VAL A 96 -5.78 -19.91 2.07
C VAL A 96 -7.15 -20.01 2.75
N GLY A 97 -8.11 -19.16 2.37
CA GLY A 97 -9.50 -19.25 2.81
C GLY A 97 -9.80 -18.57 4.14
N ALA A 98 -8.99 -17.63 4.60
CA ALA A 98 -9.29 -16.85 5.80
C ALA A 98 -10.55 -16.00 5.59
N LYS A 99 -11.57 -16.20 6.42
CA LYS A 99 -12.86 -15.51 6.33
C LYS A 99 -13.15 -14.58 7.53
N SER A 100 -12.23 -14.48 8.48
CA SER A 100 -12.42 -13.68 9.68
C SER A 100 -11.10 -13.13 10.21
N GLN A 101 -11.20 -12.15 11.12
CA GLN A 101 -10.06 -11.56 11.82
C GLN A 101 -9.44 -12.49 12.90
N ALA A 102 -9.98 -13.70 13.10
CA ALA A 102 -9.46 -14.66 14.07
C ALA A 102 -7.97 -15.00 13.80
N MET A 103 -7.57 -15.02 12.53
CA MET A 103 -6.16 -15.19 12.14
C MET A 103 -5.28 -14.07 12.73
N ASN A 104 -5.72 -12.83 12.68
CA ASN A 104 -4.97 -11.70 13.21
C ASN A 104 -4.90 -11.72 14.75
N LEU A 105 -5.95 -12.23 15.43
CA LEU A 105 -5.88 -12.50 16.87
C LEU A 105 -4.84 -13.57 17.22
N GLY A 106 -4.74 -14.62 16.40
CA GLY A 106 -3.67 -15.62 16.53
C GLY A 106 -2.28 -15.01 16.39
N VAL A 107 -2.09 -14.16 15.37
CA VAL A 107 -0.83 -13.42 15.17
C VAL A 107 -0.53 -12.50 16.36
N LEU A 108 -1.54 -11.79 16.90
CA LEU A 108 -1.40 -10.93 18.07
C LEU A 108 -0.89 -11.74 19.29
N VAL A 109 -1.50 -12.89 19.56
CA VAL A 109 -1.07 -13.78 20.66
C VAL A 109 0.38 -14.22 20.46
N LEU A 110 0.76 -14.64 19.25
CA LEU A 110 2.14 -15.05 18.95
C LEU A 110 3.13 -13.90 19.15
N VAL A 111 2.77 -12.69 18.73
CA VAL A 111 3.63 -11.49 18.92
C VAL A 111 3.79 -11.19 20.41
N VAL A 112 2.71 -11.20 21.18
CA VAL A 112 2.75 -10.99 22.64
C VAL A 112 3.62 -12.03 23.32
N LEU A 113 3.46 -13.32 23.01
CA LEU A 113 4.30 -14.38 23.55
C LEU A 113 5.76 -14.21 23.15
N THR A 114 6.03 -13.77 21.93
CA THR A 114 7.38 -13.49 21.46
C THR A 114 8.02 -12.36 22.26
N LEU A 115 7.30 -11.26 22.48
CA LEU A 115 7.80 -10.11 23.25
C LEU A 115 8.06 -10.46 24.71
N LEU A 116 7.23 -11.34 25.31
CA LEU A 116 7.38 -11.71 26.70
C LEU A 116 8.47 -12.77 26.94
N PHE A 117 8.62 -13.74 26.04
CA PHE A 117 9.42 -14.93 26.32
C PHE A 117 10.55 -15.18 25.31
N LEU A 118 10.37 -14.80 24.04
CA LEU A 118 11.30 -15.17 22.97
C LEU A 118 12.29 -14.04 22.61
N THR A 119 12.13 -12.86 23.18
CA THR A 119 13.01 -11.70 22.91
C THR A 119 14.50 -12.00 23.08
N PRO A 120 14.95 -12.75 24.14
CA PRO A 120 16.36 -13.07 24.29
C PRO A 120 16.94 -13.92 23.16
N LEU A 121 16.10 -14.65 22.44
CA LEU A 121 16.52 -15.49 21.31
C LEU A 121 16.99 -14.67 20.12
N PHE A 122 16.51 -13.43 20.00
CA PHE A 122 16.89 -12.50 18.93
C PHE A 122 18.19 -11.73 19.21
N ALA A 123 18.62 -11.67 20.46
CA ALA A 123 19.82 -10.93 20.86
C ALA A 123 21.10 -11.34 20.10
N PRO A 124 21.39 -12.66 19.89
CA PRO A 124 22.58 -13.10 19.19
C PRO A 124 22.47 -13.04 17.66
N LEU A 125 21.31 -12.62 17.10
CA LEU A 125 21.13 -12.57 15.64
C LEU A 125 22.10 -11.59 14.99
N PRO A 126 22.88 -12.02 13.98
CA PRO A 126 23.75 -11.12 13.24
C PRO A 126 22.92 -10.09 12.45
N LYS A 127 23.32 -8.82 12.48
CA LYS A 127 22.70 -7.77 11.66
C LYS A 127 22.80 -8.07 10.16
N SER A 128 23.83 -8.78 9.73
CA SER A 128 23.99 -9.23 8.35
C SER A 128 22.90 -10.24 7.93
N ALA A 129 22.45 -11.11 8.84
CA ALA A 129 21.34 -12.03 8.56
C ALA A 129 20.03 -11.25 8.35
N LEU A 130 19.75 -10.24 9.19
CA LEU A 130 18.58 -9.37 8.99
C LEU A 130 18.67 -8.59 7.68
N ALA A 131 19.83 -8.06 7.34
CA ALA A 131 20.05 -7.39 6.05
C ALA A 131 19.79 -8.35 4.87
N GLY A 132 20.24 -9.61 4.97
CA GLY A 132 19.95 -10.64 3.97
C GLY A 132 18.46 -10.91 3.80
N VAL A 133 17.71 -11.01 4.90
CA VAL A 133 16.25 -11.15 4.87
C VAL A 133 15.58 -9.96 4.18
N ILE A 134 15.98 -8.73 4.53
CA ILE A 134 15.44 -7.51 3.91
C ILE A 134 15.72 -7.49 2.41
N ILE A 135 16.92 -7.86 1.98
CA ILE A 135 17.28 -7.93 0.57
C ILE A 135 16.42 -8.95 -0.18
N VAL A 136 16.25 -10.16 0.37
CA VAL A 136 15.41 -11.21 -0.24
C VAL A 136 13.96 -10.75 -0.34
N VAL A 137 13.41 -10.13 0.71
CA VAL A 137 12.05 -9.58 0.70
C VAL A 137 11.92 -8.47 -0.34
N ALA A 138 12.89 -7.56 -0.42
CA ALA A 138 12.89 -6.48 -1.41
C ALA A 138 12.88 -7.01 -2.86
N PHE A 139 13.69 -8.03 -3.14
CA PHE A 139 13.65 -8.69 -4.45
C PHE A 139 12.33 -9.41 -4.70
N GLY A 140 11.73 -10.00 -3.68
CA GLY A 140 10.41 -10.66 -3.78
C GLY A 140 9.25 -9.69 -4.05
N LEU A 141 9.42 -8.40 -3.74
CA LEU A 141 8.43 -7.36 -4.04
C LEU A 141 8.53 -6.86 -5.49
N LEU A 142 9.63 -7.15 -6.20
CA LEU A 142 9.75 -6.82 -7.61
C LEU A 142 8.87 -7.78 -8.42
N ASP A 143 7.85 -7.25 -9.07
CA ASP A 143 6.98 -8.01 -9.97
C ASP A 143 7.22 -7.60 -11.43
N PRO A 144 8.17 -8.27 -12.14
CA PRO A 144 8.45 -7.96 -13.53
C PRO A 144 7.26 -8.25 -14.46
N ILE A 145 6.36 -9.15 -14.04
CA ILE A 145 5.18 -9.50 -14.83
C ILE A 145 4.19 -8.35 -14.80
N ALA A 146 3.90 -7.80 -13.61
CA ALA A 146 3.05 -6.63 -13.46
C ALA A 146 3.58 -5.43 -14.26
N PHE A 147 4.90 -5.18 -14.24
CA PHE A 147 5.52 -4.14 -15.07
C PHE A 147 5.36 -4.40 -16.57
N ARG A 148 5.47 -5.64 -16.99
CA ARG A 148 5.30 -6.02 -18.41
C ARG A 148 3.85 -5.88 -18.86
N ASP A 149 2.90 -6.25 -18.00
CA ASP A 149 1.48 -6.11 -18.30
C ASP A 149 1.06 -4.64 -18.31
N LEU A 150 1.56 -3.84 -17.38
CA LEU A 150 1.39 -2.38 -17.41
C LEU A 150 1.95 -1.77 -18.70
N ALA A 151 3.12 -2.21 -19.17
CA ALA A 151 3.74 -1.74 -20.40
C ALA A 151 2.92 -2.08 -21.66
N ARG A 152 2.11 -3.13 -21.62
CA ARG A 152 1.21 -3.52 -22.71
C ARG A 152 -0.06 -2.65 -22.74
N VAL A 153 -0.52 -2.19 -21.59
CA VAL A 153 -1.73 -1.36 -21.47
C VAL A 153 -1.40 0.11 -21.74
N ASP A 154 -0.44 0.68 -21.05
CA ASP A 154 -0.01 2.06 -21.26
C ASP A 154 1.47 2.25 -20.87
N ARG A 155 2.32 2.47 -21.87
CA ARG A 155 3.75 2.75 -21.66
C ARG A 155 4.03 4.02 -20.85
N ARG A 156 3.08 4.95 -20.81
CA ARG A 156 3.21 6.19 -20.03
C ARG A 156 3.13 5.91 -18.53
N GLU A 157 2.30 4.96 -18.13
CA GLU A 157 2.19 4.53 -16.73
C GLU A 157 3.51 3.88 -16.24
N VAL A 158 4.18 3.13 -17.11
CA VAL A 158 5.53 2.60 -16.80
C VAL A 158 6.54 3.73 -16.63
N GLY A 159 6.48 4.74 -17.49
CA GLY A 159 7.33 5.93 -17.36
C GLY A 159 7.10 6.66 -16.04
N LEU A 160 5.84 6.81 -15.62
CA LEU A 160 5.48 7.37 -14.31
C LEU A 160 6.01 6.53 -13.15
N ALA A 161 5.85 5.21 -13.22
CA ALA A 161 6.35 4.30 -12.17
C ALA A 161 7.87 4.38 -12.04
N LEU A 162 8.60 4.39 -13.14
CA LEU A 162 10.06 4.54 -13.14
C LEU A 162 10.51 5.92 -12.64
N LEU A 163 9.83 6.98 -13.06
CA LEU A 163 10.09 8.32 -12.56
C LEU A 163 9.87 8.41 -11.06
N THR A 164 8.75 7.85 -10.56
CA THR A 164 8.46 7.76 -9.13
C THR A 164 9.57 7.04 -8.38
N ALA A 165 9.98 5.87 -8.87
CA ALA A 165 11.05 5.10 -8.25
C ALA A 165 12.36 5.90 -8.22
N ALA A 166 12.71 6.60 -9.31
CA ALA A 166 13.90 7.43 -9.37
C ALA A 166 13.84 8.61 -8.38
N VAL A 167 12.70 9.30 -8.27
CA VAL A 167 12.53 10.40 -7.32
C VAL A 167 12.55 9.90 -5.87
N VAL A 168 11.92 8.75 -5.58
CA VAL A 168 11.96 8.13 -4.24
C VAL A 168 13.40 7.83 -3.83
N VAL A 169 14.20 7.28 -4.74
CA VAL A 169 15.61 6.94 -4.45
C VAL A 169 16.48 8.20 -4.32
N ALA A 170 16.25 9.23 -5.13
CA ALA A 170 17.10 10.42 -5.16
C ALA A 170 16.76 11.45 -4.09
N VAL A 171 15.49 11.62 -3.76
CA VAL A 171 14.99 12.73 -2.91
C VAL A 171 14.31 12.20 -1.64
N GLY A 172 13.80 10.98 -1.68
CA GLY A 172 13.10 10.34 -0.57
C GLY A 172 11.64 10.02 -0.88
N MET A 173 11.08 9.13 -0.07
CA MET A 173 9.75 8.54 -0.29
C MET A 173 8.63 9.58 -0.35
N ILE A 174 8.60 10.55 0.56
CA ILE A 174 7.54 11.57 0.63
C ILE A 174 7.54 12.43 -0.63
N ALA A 175 8.71 12.90 -1.06
CA ALA A 175 8.84 13.70 -2.28
C ALA A 175 8.42 12.89 -3.52
N GLY A 176 8.82 11.61 -3.60
CA GLY A 176 8.43 10.72 -4.68
C GLY A 176 6.91 10.56 -4.79
N VAL A 177 6.24 10.30 -3.67
CA VAL A 177 4.77 10.17 -3.63
C VAL A 177 4.08 11.46 -4.04
N LEU A 178 4.51 12.62 -3.50
CA LEU A 178 3.91 13.92 -3.84
C LEU A 178 4.06 14.25 -5.32
N VAL A 179 5.26 14.08 -5.87
CA VAL A 179 5.52 14.29 -7.31
C VAL A 179 4.62 13.39 -8.16
N THR A 180 4.51 12.13 -7.78
CA THR A 180 3.67 11.17 -8.52
C THR A 180 2.20 11.54 -8.47
N VAL A 181 1.67 11.91 -7.30
CA VAL A 181 0.27 12.33 -7.14
C VAL A 181 -0.01 13.56 -8.00
N VAL A 182 0.83 14.59 -7.92
CA VAL A 182 0.66 15.81 -8.71
C VAL A 182 0.72 15.52 -10.20
N LEU A 183 1.70 14.73 -10.64
CA LEU A 183 1.86 14.38 -12.05
C LEU A 183 0.72 13.49 -12.56
N SER A 184 0.26 12.54 -11.75
CA SER A 184 -0.88 11.67 -12.09
C SER A 184 -2.18 12.47 -12.22
N LEU A 185 -2.45 13.40 -11.29
CA LEU A 185 -3.59 14.30 -11.37
C LEU A 185 -3.52 15.21 -12.60
N PHE A 186 -2.35 15.76 -12.89
CA PHE A 186 -2.14 16.58 -14.07
C PHE A 186 -2.39 15.80 -15.36
N LEU A 187 -1.86 14.58 -15.49
CA LEU A 187 -2.11 13.73 -16.65
C LEU A 187 -3.57 13.28 -16.76
N ALA A 188 -4.24 13.01 -15.63
CA ALA A 188 -5.66 12.72 -15.61
C ALA A 188 -6.49 13.92 -16.11
N ALA A 189 -6.15 15.14 -15.66
CA ALA A 189 -6.78 16.37 -16.14
C ALA A 189 -6.55 16.58 -17.64
N LEU A 190 -5.34 16.37 -18.15
CA LEU A 190 -5.04 16.44 -19.57
C LEU A 190 -5.85 15.41 -20.38
N ARG A 191 -5.99 14.18 -19.89
CA ARG A 191 -6.82 13.15 -20.53
C ARG A 191 -8.30 13.54 -20.57
N ALA A 192 -8.81 14.12 -19.50
CA ALA A 192 -10.19 14.63 -19.43
C ALA A 192 -10.41 15.82 -20.38
N ALA A 193 -9.41 16.68 -20.56
CA ALA A 193 -9.46 17.81 -21.49
C ALA A 193 -9.38 17.40 -22.97
N GLN A 194 -8.99 16.16 -23.28
CA GLN A 194 -8.93 15.62 -24.64
C GLN A 194 -10.03 14.56 -24.84
N PRO A 195 -11.29 14.97 -25.09
CA PRO A 195 -12.37 14.03 -25.28
C PRO A 195 -12.10 13.19 -26.54
N ARG A 196 -12.27 11.87 -26.40
CA ARG A 196 -12.23 10.98 -27.57
C ARG A 196 -13.39 11.36 -28.49
N ARG A 197 -13.08 11.87 -29.68
CA ARG A 197 -14.08 12.12 -30.72
C ARG A 197 -14.24 10.84 -31.51
N THR A 198 -15.42 10.27 -31.48
CA THR A 198 -15.78 9.17 -32.36
C THR A 198 -17.01 9.59 -33.19
N PHE A 199 -17.02 9.20 -34.45
CA PHE A 199 -18.22 9.38 -35.26
C PHE A 199 -19.24 8.31 -34.88
N LEU A 200 -20.46 8.73 -34.63
CA LEU A 200 -21.56 7.82 -34.34
C LEU A 200 -22.25 7.41 -35.63
N ALA A 201 -22.39 6.13 -35.87
CA ALA A 201 -23.20 5.57 -36.93
C ALA A 201 -24.51 4.98 -36.34
N ARG A 202 -25.61 5.13 -37.06
CA ARG A 202 -26.88 4.50 -36.70
C ARG A 202 -26.79 3.01 -37.02
N VAL A 203 -27.12 2.17 -36.05
CA VAL A 203 -27.18 0.73 -36.28
C VAL A 203 -28.40 0.43 -37.15
N PRO A 204 -28.24 -0.24 -38.32
CA PRO A 204 -29.36 -0.56 -39.19
C PRO A 204 -30.46 -1.34 -38.45
N GLY A 205 -31.71 -0.87 -38.56
CA GLY A 205 -32.85 -1.51 -37.91
C GLY A 205 -33.11 -1.14 -36.44
N THR A 206 -32.34 -0.21 -35.88
CA THR A 206 -32.52 0.28 -34.49
C THR A 206 -32.41 1.80 -34.42
N ASP A 207 -32.96 2.41 -33.36
CA ASP A 207 -32.76 3.83 -33.07
C ASP A 207 -31.52 4.12 -32.17
N SER A 208 -30.58 3.17 -32.13
CA SER A 208 -29.35 3.32 -31.35
C SER A 208 -28.19 3.80 -32.21
N PHE A 209 -27.35 4.68 -31.64
CA PHE A 209 -26.11 5.16 -32.23
C PHE A 209 -24.90 4.48 -31.54
N ARG A 210 -23.98 3.97 -32.34
CA ARG A 210 -22.71 3.39 -31.85
C ARG A 210 -21.54 4.01 -32.60
N GLY A 211 -20.35 3.95 -31.97
CA GLY A 211 -19.14 4.37 -32.63
C GLY A 211 -18.86 3.59 -33.91
N VAL A 212 -18.46 4.27 -34.98
CA VAL A 212 -18.20 3.66 -36.30
C VAL A 212 -17.27 2.45 -36.19
N ASP A 213 -16.27 2.52 -35.34
CA ASP A 213 -15.30 1.44 -35.13
C ASP A 213 -15.95 0.16 -34.58
N SER A 214 -16.96 0.30 -33.70
CA SER A 214 -17.67 -0.85 -33.10
C SER A 214 -18.73 -1.46 -34.05
N VAL A 215 -19.15 -0.71 -35.07
CA VAL A 215 -20.09 -1.21 -36.09
C VAL A 215 -19.34 -1.93 -37.22
N ALA A 216 -18.09 -1.50 -37.51
CA ALA A 216 -17.26 -2.12 -38.53
C ALA A 216 -16.72 -3.50 -38.11
N ASP A 217 -16.49 -3.73 -36.79
CA ASP A 217 -15.99 -5.02 -36.28
C ASP A 217 -17.04 -6.12 -36.09
N GLY A 218 -18.30 -5.88 -36.49
CA GLY A 218 -19.35 -6.91 -36.47
C GLY A 218 -19.71 -7.47 -35.09
N THR A 219 -19.26 -6.85 -34.01
CA THR A 219 -19.62 -7.22 -32.65
C THR A 219 -20.98 -6.64 -32.29
N THR A 220 -22.03 -7.44 -32.53
CA THR A 220 -23.39 -7.20 -32.02
C THR A 220 -23.52 -7.67 -30.59
#